data_5b591a56fa0a1e59322a543230f1d716
#
_entry.id   5b591a56fa0a1e59322a543230f1d716
#
_cell.length_a   1.000
_cell.length_b   1.000
_cell.length_c   1.000
_cell.angle_alpha   90.00
_cell.angle_beta   90.00
_cell.angle_gamma   90.00
#
_symmetry.space_group_name_H-M   'P 1'
#
loop_
_entity.id
_entity.type
_entity.pdbx_description
1 polymer ?
#
loop_
_entity_poly.entity_id
_entity_poly.type
_entity_poly.pdbx_seq_one_letter_code
_entity_poly.pdbx_strand_id
1 'polypeptide(L)'
;MSKKRSDCPISCSLEIWGDKWTLLIIRDLMIKKECTYGELQKADEKIASNILASRLQHLLENGIITKKDHPDNKLKILYHLTEKGIDLVPLIVEINLWGDKYLTIPDDKKELLENIKKDKESFIKRAKSYLSEG
;
A
#
# COMPACT_ATOMS: atom_id res chain seq x y z
N MET A 1 -6.67 -10.32 -21.40
CA MET A 1 -7.39 -9.20 -20.74
C MET A 1 -8.57 -9.73 -19.96
N SER A 2 -8.62 -9.43 -18.68
CA SER A 2 -9.77 -9.79 -17.89
C SER A 2 -10.97 -8.91 -18.27
N LYS A 3 -12.14 -9.54 -18.36
CA LYS A 3 -13.37 -8.81 -18.64
C LYS A 3 -13.78 -8.02 -17.40
N LYS A 4 -14.11 -6.76 -17.58
CA LYS A 4 -14.70 -5.96 -16.51
C LYS A 4 -16.09 -6.47 -16.20
N ARG A 5 -16.43 -6.54 -14.90
CA ARG A 5 -17.80 -6.86 -14.49
C ARG A 5 -18.74 -5.71 -14.74
N SER A 6 -18.23 -4.48 -14.72
CA SER A 6 -19.00 -3.28 -15.00
C SER A 6 -18.05 -2.12 -15.27
N ASP A 7 -18.58 -0.96 -15.65
CA ASP A 7 -17.82 0.27 -15.84
C ASP A 7 -17.85 1.16 -14.59
N CYS A 8 -18.42 0.68 -13.49
CA CYS A 8 -18.47 1.43 -12.24
C CYS A 8 -17.04 1.68 -11.70
N PRO A 9 -16.68 2.93 -11.37
CA PRO A 9 -15.36 3.23 -10.81
C PRO A 9 -15.02 2.39 -9.59
N ILE A 10 -15.98 2.11 -8.72
CA ILE A 10 -15.76 1.28 -7.54
C ILE A 10 -15.40 -0.15 -7.96
N SER A 11 -16.20 -0.74 -8.83
CA SER A 11 -15.98 -2.12 -9.29
C SER A 11 -14.64 -2.25 -9.98
N CYS A 12 -14.31 -1.33 -10.89
CA CYS A 12 -13.04 -1.35 -11.62
C CYS A 12 -11.84 -1.18 -10.68
N SER A 13 -11.96 -0.27 -9.70
CA SER A 13 -10.91 -0.04 -8.71
C SER A 13 -10.68 -1.27 -7.83
N LEU A 14 -11.75 -1.91 -7.38
CA LEU A 14 -11.64 -3.11 -6.54
C LEU A 14 -10.99 -4.27 -7.28
N GLU A 15 -11.15 -4.38 -8.59
CA GLU A 15 -10.45 -5.39 -9.37
C GLU A 15 -8.94 -5.21 -9.35
N ILE A 16 -8.47 -3.98 -9.19
CA ILE A 16 -7.03 -3.68 -9.13
C ILE A 16 -6.48 -3.88 -7.73
N TRP A 17 -7.13 -3.33 -6.70
CA TRP A 17 -6.58 -3.33 -5.34
C TRP A 17 -7.57 -3.72 -4.24
N GLY A 18 -8.71 -4.32 -4.58
CA GLY A 18 -9.72 -4.66 -3.57
C GLY A 18 -9.39 -5.88 -2.71
N ASP A 19 -8.41 -6.66 -3.10
CA ASP A 19 -7.96 -7.83 -2.36
C ASP A 19 -7.23 -7.44 -1.07
N LYS A 20 -7.51 -8.16 0.02
CA LYS A 20 -6.88 -7.92 1.32
C LYS A 20 -5.36 -7.89 1.24
N TRP A 21 -4.76 -8.88 0.60
CA TRP A 21 -3.31 -8.98 0.51
C TRP A 21 -2.69 -7.83 -0.29
N THR A 22 -3.36 -7.42 -1.36
CA THR A 22 -2.94 -6.29 -2.17
C THR A 22 -2.91 -5.00 -1.36
N LEU A 23 -3.97 -4.75 -0.59
CA LEU A 23 -4.06 -3.56 0.27
C LEU A 23 -3.00 -3.57 1.38
N LEU A 24 -2.70 -4.74 1.95
CA LEU A 24 -1.66 -4.86 2.98
C LEU A 24 -0.26 -4.60 2.40
N ILE A 25 0.01 -5.04 1.18
CA ILE A 25 1.25 -4.73 0.48
C ILE A 25 1.38 -3.22 0.26
N ILE A 26 0.31 -2.58 -0.22
CA ILE A 26 0.29 -1.14 -0.43
C ILE A 26 0.56 -0.41 0.89
N ARG A 27 -0.06 -0.83 1.98
CA ARG A 27 0.19 -0.28 3.31
C ARG A 27 1.68 -0.32 3.67
N ASP A 28 2.31 -1.48 3.50
CA ASP A 28 3.72 -1.65 3.86
C ASP A 28 4.63 -0.74 3.02
N LEU A 29 4.32 -0.58 1.74
CA LEU A 29 5.07 0.31 0.87
C LEU A 29 4.86 1.78 1.22
N MET A 30 3.72 2.14 1.78
CA MET A 30 3.48 3.49 2.29
C MET A 30 4.26 3.77 3.56
N ILE A 31 4.37 2.79 4.45
CA ILE A 31 5.06 2.94 5.72
C ILE A 31 6.58 2.95 5.52
N LYS A 32 7.10 2.01 4.74
CA LYS A 32 8.55 1.81 4.58
C LYS A 32 9.14 2.51 3.36
N LYS A 33 8.29 3.01 2.48
CA LYS A 33 8.64 3.65 1.21
C LYS A 33 9.17 2.67 0.17
N GLU A 34 10.12 1.81 0.53
CA GLU A 34 10.69 0.78 -0.34
C GLU A 34 10.79 -0.52 0.44
N CYS A 35 10.45 -1.64 -0.20
CA CYS A 35 10.55 -2.96 0.43
C CYS A 35 11.10 -3.98 -0.54
N THR A 36 11.92 -4.91 -0.01
CA THR A 36 12.28 -6.13 -0.73
C THR A 36 11.13 -7.14 -0.58
N TYR A 37 11.16 -8.18 -1.41
CA TYR A 37 10.23 -9.30 -1.30
C TYR A 37 10.23 -9.89 0.13
N GLY A 38 11.44 -10.13 0.66
CA GLY A 38 11.58 -10.71 2.01
C GLY A 38 11.00 -9.81 3.10
N GLU A 39 11.16 -8.50 2.98
CA GLU A 39 10.58 -7.56 3.94
C GLU A 39 9.05 -7.58 3.91
N LEU A 40 8.47 -7.63 2.70
CA LEU A 40 7.02 -7.74 2.56
C LEU A 40 6.48 -9.05 3.15
N GLN A 41 7.25 -10.14 2.98
CA GLN A 41 6.87 -11.45 3.49
C GLN A 41 6.89 -11.52 5.02
N LYS A 42 7.70 -10.69 5.67
CA LYS A 42 7.84 -10.64 7.14
C LYS A 42 6.73 -9.85 7.84
N ALA A 43 5.80 -9.27 7.12
CA ALA A 43 4.69 -8.55 7.74
C ALA A 43 3.92 -9.47 8.71
N ASP A 44 3.33 -8.85 9.74
CA ASP A 44 2.64 -9.58 10.82
C ASP A 44 1.54 -10.51 10.31
N GLU A 45 0.90 -10.17 9.21
CA GLU A 45 -0.18 -10.97 8.62
C GLU A 45 0.33 -12.26 7.93
N LYS A 46 1.63 -12.38 7.73
CA LYS A 46 2.30 -13.59 7.22
C LYS A 46 1.74 -14.09 5.90
N ILE A 47 1.85 -13.25 4.88
CA ILE A 47 1.40 -13.60 3.54
C ILE A 47 2.18 -14.80 2.98
N ALA A 48 1.46 -15.76 2.38
CA ALA A 48 2.10 -16.90 1.73
C ALA A 48 2.90 -16.42 0.51
N SER A 49 4.03 -17.09 0.25
CA SER A 49 4.97 -16.67 -0.79
C SER A 49 4.34 -16.62 -2.18
N ASN A 50 3.54 -17.64 -2.54
CA ASN A 50 2.88 -17.68 -3.84
C ASN A 50 1.83 -16.56 -4.00
N ILE A 51 1.15 -16.20 -2.92
CA ILE A 51 0.18 -15.10 -2.94
C ILE A 51 0.91 -13.77 -3.09
N LEU A 52 1.99 -13.56 -2.33
CA LEU A 52 2.79 -12.35 -2.44
C LEU A 52 3.31 -12.15 -3.86
N ALA A 53 3.89 -13.19 -4.46
CA ALA A 53 4.39 -13.12 -5.83
C ALA A 53 3.29 -12.74 -6.82
N SER A 54 2.11 -13.38 -6.68
CA SER A 54 0.96 -13.13 -7.54
C SER A 54 0.46 -11.68 -7.41
N ARG A 55 0.35 -11.17 -6.19
CA ARG A 55 -0.14 -9.81 -5.95
C ARG A 55 0.87 -8.74 -6.40
N LEU A 56 2.15 -8.98 -6.21
CA LEU A 56 3.19 -8.07 -6.70
C LEU A 56 3.13 -7.96 -8.22
N GLN A 57 2.99 -9.10 -8.91
CA GLN A 57 2.88 -9.11 -10.37
C GLN A 57 1.64 -8.32 -10.83
N HIS A 58 0.53 -8.51 -10.17
CA HIS A 58 -0.72 -7.80 -10.47
C HIS A 58 -0.55 -6.28 -10.29
N LEU A 59 0.09 -5.86 -9.21
CA LEU A 59 0.34 -4.44 -8.95
C LEU A 59 1.31 -3.83 -9.95
N LEU A 60 2.33 -4.57 -10.37
CA LEU A 60 3.26 -4.14 -11.43
C LEU A 60 2.52 -3.95 -12.75
N GLU A 61 1.70 -4.92 -13.13
CA GLU A 61 0.94 -4.86 -14.39
C GLU A 61 -0.03 -3.69 -14.45
N ASN A 62 -0.57 -3.31 -13.30
CA ASN A 62 -1.52 -2.20 -13.21
C ASN A 62 -0.86 -0.84 -12.92
N GLY A 63 0.46 -0.81 -12.89
CA GLY A 63 1.19 0.45 -12.71
C GLY A 63 1.07 1.07 -11.32
N ILE A 64 0.69 0.29 -10.31
CA ILE A 64 0.58 0.75 -8.93
C ILE A 64 1.95 0.80 -8.26
N ILE A 65 2.79 -0.17 -8.59
CA ILE A 65 4.16 -0.26 -8.07
C ILE A 65 5.13 -0.41 -9.23
N THR A 66 6.38 -0.11 -8.95
CA THR A 66 7.50 -0.39 -9.85
C THR A 66 8.62 -1.03 -9.03
N LYS A 67 9.63 -1.52 -9.71
CA LYS A 67 10.75 -2.20 -9.06
C LYS A 67 12.07 -1.69 -9.60
N LYS A 68 13.09 -1.77 -8.76
CA LYS A 68 14.47 -1.40 -9.12
C LYS A 68 15.44 -2.32 -8.41
N ASP A 69 16.69 -2.34 -8.87
CA ASP A 69 17.74 -3.09 -8.21
C ASP A 69 18.06 -2.47 -6.85
N HIS A 70 18.32 -3.32 -5.86
CA HIS A 70 18.75 -2.86 -4.56
C HIS A 70 20.14 -2.22 -4.70
N PRO A 71 20.37 -1.01 -4.14
CA PRO A 71 21.66 -0.32 -4.32
C PRO A 71 22.86 -1.08 -3.74
N ASP A 72 22.64 -1.87 -2.69
CA ASP A 72 23.74 -2.57 -2.00
C ASP A 72 23.78 -4.06 -2.30
N ASN A 73 22.79 -4.62 -2.98
CA ASN A 73 22.75 -6.06 -3.26
C ASN A 73 21.94 -6.34 -4.54
N LYS A 74 22.65 -6.57 -5.63
CA LYS A 74 22.06 -6.80 -6.95
C LYS A 74 21.19 -8.05 -7.03
N LEU A 75 21.26 -8.95 -6.05
CA LEU A 75 20.40 -10.13 -5.99
C LEU A 75 19.01 -9.82 -5.45
N LYS A 76 18.83 -8.64 -4.89
CA LYS A 76 17.55 -8.20 -4.33
C LYS A 76 16.92 -7.11 -5.18
N ILE A 77 15.60 -7.09 -5.16
CA ILE A 77 14.80 -6.08 -5.85
C ILE A 77 14.03 -5.27 -4.82
N LEU A 78 13.98 -3.96 -5.02
CA LEU A 78 13.17 -3.06 -4.21
C LEU A 78 11.90 -2.71 -4.97
N TYR A 79 10.77 -2.81 -4.29
CA TYR A 79 9.46 -2.39 -4.79
C TYR A 79 9.10 -1.05 -4.17
N HIS A 80 8.48 -0.17 -4.93
CA HIS A 80 7.98 1.10 -4.41
C HIS A 80 6.75 1.55 -5.20
N LEU A 81 5.98 2.44 -4.61
CA LEU A 81 4.76 2.95 -5.23
C LEU A 81 5.09 3.92 -6.37
N THR A 82 4.32 3.82 -7.45
CA THR A 82 4.32 4.82 -8.51
C THR A 82 3.44 5.99 -8.07
N GLU A 83 3.39 7.06 -8.86
CA GLU A 83 2.46 8.16 -8.62
C GLU A 83 1.01 7.64 -8.51
N LYS A 84 0.63 6.72 -9.40
CA LYS A 84 -0.69 6.09 -9.36
C LYS A 84 -0.95 5.37 -8.04
N GLY A 85 0.07 4.67 -7.52
CA GLY A 85 -0.02 4.01 -6.21
C GLY A 85 -0.06 5.00 -5.06
N ILE A 86 0.73 6.06 -5.12
CA ILE A 86 0.76 7.12 -4.09
C ILE A 86 -0.61 7.78 -3.97
N ASP A 87 -1.35 7.89 -5.06
CA ASP A 87 -2.70 8.46 -5.04
C ASP A 87 -3.70 7.62 -4.25
N LEU A 88 -3.31 6.43 -3.78
CA LEU A 88 -4.12 5.61 -2.88
C LEU A 88 -3.93 5.98 -1.40
N VAL A 89 -3.03 6.92 -1.07
CA VAL A 89 -2.84 7.36 0.31
C VAL A 89 -4.16 7.78 0.98
N PRO A 90 -5.03 8.59 0.34
CA PRO A 90 -6.31 8.94 0.96
C PRO A 90 -7.18 7.74 1.29
N LEU A 91 -7.15 6.70 0.46
CA LEU A 91 -7.91 5.47 0.71
C LEU A 91 -7.43 4.79 1.99
N ILE A 92 -6.10 4.61 2.12
CA ILE A 92 -5.52 3.96 3.30
C ILE A 92 -5.81 4.79 4.55
N VAL A 93 -5.76 6.12 4.45
CA VAL A 93 -6.12 7.01 5.55
C VAL A 93 -7.56 6.78 5.99
N GLU A 94 -8.50 6.70 5.05
CA GLU A 94 -9.90 6.48 5.38
C GLU A 94 -10.14 5.11 6.02
N ILE A 95 -9.43 4.07 5.57
CA ILE A 95 -9.51 2.75 6.18
C ILE A 95 -9.04 2.83 7.64
N ASN A 96 -7.93 3.53 7.90
CA ASN A 96 -7.43 3.74 9.26
C ASN A 96 -8.45 4.45 10.16
N LEU A 97 -9.09 5.48 9.64
CA LEU A 97 -10.09 6.25 10.41
C LEU A 97 -11.33 5.41 10.71
N TRP A 98 -11.78 4.61 9.75
CA TRP A 98 -12.89 3.70 9.98
C TRP A 98 -12.54 2.68 11.07
N GLY A 99 -11.33 2.11 10.98
CA GLY A 99 -10.85 1.16 11.99
C GLY A 99 -10.74 1.78 13.38
N ASP A 100 -10.24 3.01 13.46
CA ASP A 100 -10.13 3.74 14.73
C ASP A 100 -11.50 3.90 15.40
N LYS A 101 -12.53 4.15 14.60
CA LYS A 101 -13.89 4.37 15.12
C LYS A 101 -14.53 3.10 15.67
N TYR A 102 -14.27 1.95 15.06
CA TYR A 102 -15.03 0.73 15.34
C TYR A 102 -14.22 -0.43 15.92
N LEU A 103 -12.90 -0.36 15.89
CA LEU A 103 -12.03 -1.45 16.33
C LEU A 103 -11.17 -1.00 17.51
N THR A 104 -10.63 -1.95 18.26
CA THR A 104 -9.65 -1.68 19.30
C THR A 104 -8.30 -1.43 18.66
N ILE A 105 -7.71 -0.27 18.92
CA ILE A 105 -6.47 0.15 18.30
C ILE A 105 -5.28 -0.16 19.19
N PRO A 106 -4.22 -0.83 18.69
CA PRO A 106 -3.00 -1.06 19.45
C PRO A 106 -2.33 0.27 19.85
N ASP A 107 -1.65 0.27 20.98
CA ASP A 107 -1.01 1.48 21.50
C ASP A 107 0.01 2.08 20.54
N ASP A 108 0.74 1.22 19.80
CA ASP A 108 1.75 1.67 18.83
C ASP A 108 1.16 2.39 17.62
N LYS A 109 -0.16 2.29 17.39
CA LYS A 109 -0.84 2.96 16.28
C LYS A 109 -1.57 4.25 16.69
N LYS A 110 -1.67 4.52 17.97
CA LYS A 110 -2.45 5.67 18.46
C LYS A 110 -1.87 7.01 18.01
N GLU A 111 -0.56 7.15 18.01
CA GLU A 111 0.10 8.38 17.59
C GLU A 111 -0.19 8.68 16.10
N LEU A 112 -0.08 7.65 15.26
CA LEU A 112 -0.40 7.80 13.83
C LEU A 112 -1.83 8.29 13.63
N LEU A 113 -2.79 7.67 14.34
CA LEU A 113 -4.20 8.04 14.22
C LEU A 113 -4.48 9.44 14.73
N GLU A 114 -3.83 9.86 15.81
CA GLU A 114 -3.95 11.21 16.33
C GLU A 114 -3.43 12.24 15.32
N ASN A 115 -2.31 11.94 14.68
CA ASN A 115 -1.74 12.82 13.64
C ASN A 115 -2.70 12.96 12.45
N ILE A 116 -3.32 11.87 12.03
CA ILE A 116 -4.31 11.90 10.96
C ILE A 116 -5.52 12.77 11.36
N LYS A 117 -6.05 12.54 12.55
CA LYS A 117 -7.26 13.24 13.03
C LYS A 117 -7.02 14.73 13.28
N LYS A 118 -5.79 15.09 13.64
CA LYS A 118 -5.44 16.49 13.90
C LYS A 118 -5.59 17.35 12.65
N ASP A 119 -5.13 16.85 11.51
CA ASP A 119 -5.28 17.54 10.22
C ASP A 119 -5.09 16.51 9.10
N LYS A 120 -6.21 15.91 8.69
CA LYS A 120 -6.21 14.84 7.68
C LYS A 120 -5.60 15.28 6.36
N GLU A 121 -5.97 16.46 5.87
CA GLU A 121 -5.46 16.96 4.59
C GLU A 121 -3.96 17.20 4.61
N SER A 122 -3.46 17.78 5.68
CA SER A 122 -2.04 18.00 5.87
C SER A 122 -1.28 16.68 5.98
N PHE A 123 -1.82 15.71 6.70
CA PHE A 123 -1.23 14.39 6.82
C PHE A 123 -1.10 13.72 5.45
N ILE A 124 -2.16 13.73 4.65
CA ILE A 124 -2.16 13.14 3.30
C ILE A 124 -1.12 13.82 2.43
N LYS A 125 -1.07 15.14 2.46
CA LYS A 125 -0.10 15.90 1.67
C LYS A 125 1.34 15.56 2.03
N ARG A 126 1.65 15.48 3.32
CA ARG A 126 2.99 15.12 3.79
C ARG A 126 3.35 13.69 3.41
N ALA A 127 2.42 12.75 3.56
CA ALA A 127 2.63 11.36 3.20
C ALA A 127 2.92 11.22 1.70
N LYS A 128 2.14 11.88 0.86
CA LYS A 128 2.35 11.86 -0.59
C LYS A 128 3.71 12.46 -0.97
N SER A 129 4.08 13.56 -0.33
CA SER A 129 5.36 14.22 -0.56
C SER A 129 6.53 13.30 -0.19
N TYR A 130 6.44 12.66 0.97
CA TYR A 130 7.45 11.71 1.43
C TYR A 130 7.64 10.56 0.45
N LEU A 131 6.54 9.99 -0.03
CA LEU A 131 6.58 8.85 -0.95
C LEU A 131 7.05 9.25 -2.35
N SER A 132 6.86 10.50 -2.75
CA SER A 132 7.27 11.01 -4.06
C SER A 132 8.77 11.37 -4.12
N GLU A 133 9.43 11.52 -2.97
CA GLU A 133 10.85 11.84 -2.93
C GLU A 133 11.65 10.68 -3.51
N GLY A 134 12.44 11.03 -4.51
CA GLY A 134 13.22 10.11 -5.30
C GLY A 134 14.07 9.10 -4.66
#